data_d33855fb357228e86abac96c3590a36c
#
_entry.id   d33855fb357228e86abac96c3590a36c
#
_cell.length_a   1.000
_cell.length_b   1.000
_cell.length_c   1.000
_cell.angle_alpha   90.00
_cell.angle_beta   90.00
_cell.angle_gamma   90.00
#
_symmetry.space_group_name_H-M   'P 1'
#
loop_
_entity.id
_entity.type
_entity.pdbx_description
1 polymer ?
#
loop_
_entity_poly.entity_id
_entity_poly.type
_entity_poly.pdbx_seq_one_letter_code
_entity_poly.pdbx_strand_id
1 'polypeptide(L)'
;MNYGFVIPVYNHGSTLEFVVKQLSEYGFPIIVVDDGNDEINKKFISEVEQKYSKVVVVTRKKNGGKGKAMNDGVRKAHELGLSHILQIDSDGQHDAGRIGHFLEVSKSNPEAVICGYPEYDENAPSKRVNGRKVANAWIHLVTLSNEIKDSMIGFRVYPVEPYYKLISYPILPSINAKPDINL
;
A
#
# COMPACT_ATOMS: atom_id res chain seq x y z
N MET A 1 14.82 12.58 -6.10
CA MET A 1 14.03 11.56 -5.38
C MET A 1 13.82 10.36 -6.28
N ASN A 2 13.97 9.15 -5.74
CA ASN A 2 13.74 7.90 -6.46
C ASN A 2 12.37 7.36 -6.05
N TYR A 3 11.39 7.47 -6.94
CA TYR A 3 10.04 6.99 -6.69
C TYR A 3 9.85 5.55 -7.18
N GLY A 4 8.91 4.84 -6.56
CA GLY A 4 8.39 3.56 -7.01
C GLY A 4 6.93 3.39 -6.63
N PHE A 5 6.31 2.33 -7.12
CA PHE A 5 4.94 1.97 -6.78
C PHE A 5 4.93 0.69 -5.95
N VAL A 6 3.97 0.58 -5.02
CA VAL A 6 3.69 -0.66 -4.29
C VAL A 6 2.23 -1.02 -4.45
N ILE A 7 1.97 -2.22 -4.97
CA ILE A 7 0.64 -2.76 -5.24
C ILE A 7 0.46 -4.04 -4.42
N PRO A 8 -0.23 -3.99 -3.27
CA PRO A 8 -0.64 -5.21 -2.57
C PRO A 8 -1.77 -5.89 -3.36
N VAL A 9 -1.62 -7.18 -3.63
CA VAL A 9 -2.58 -7.98 -4.42
C VAL A 9 -3.11 -9.14 -3.60
N TYR A 10 -4.44 -9.21 -3.45
CA TYR A 10 -5.15 -10.37 -2.92
C TYR A 10 -6.51 -10.50 -3.59
N ASN A 11 -6.74 -11.60 -4.31
CA ASN A 11 -7.96 -11.90 -5.08
C ASN A 11 -8.34 -10.89 -6.19
N HIS A 12 -7.39 -10.04 -6.62
CA HIS A 12 -7.57 -9.04 -7.68
C HIS A 12 -6.48 -9.14 -8.77
N GLY A 13 -6.03 -10.36 -9.09
CA GLY A 13 -5.00 -10.57 -10.12
C GLY A 13 -5.48 -10.16 -11.51
N SER A 14 -6.74 -10.37 -11.84
CA SER A 14 -7.31 -10.07 -13.16
C SER A 14 -7.32 -8.58 -13.53
N THR A 15 -7.31 -7.68 -12.54
CA THR A 15 -7.28 -6.22 -12.75
C THR A 15 -5.87 -5.64 -12.68
N LEU A 16 -4.90 -6.44 -12.21
CA LEU A 16 -3.53 -5.99 -11.97
C LEU A 16 -2.87 -5.44 -13.23
N GLU A 17 -3.03 -6.10 -14.37
CA GLU A 17 -2.41 -5.65 -15.63
C GLU A 17 -2.89 -4.25 -16.03
N PHE A 18 -4.18 -3.98 -15.87
CA PHE A 18 -4.75 -2.66 -16.16
C PHE A 18 -4.08 -1.57 -15.32
N VAL A 19 -3.88 -1.83 -14.01
CA VAL A 19 -3.21 -0.89 -13.10
C VAL A 19 -1.74 -0.73 -13.48
N VAL A 20 -1.00 -1.83 -13.67
CA VAL A 20 0.43 -1.80 -14.00
C VAL A 20 0.69 -1.09 -15.33
N LYS A 21 -0.18 -1.27 -16.33
CA LYS A 21 -0.07 -0.58 -17.61
C LYS A 21 -0.06 0.96 -17.43
N GLN A 22 -0.96 1.49 -16.63
CA GLN A 22 -1.03 2.93 -16.35
C GLN A 22 0.22 3.43 -15.59
N LEU A 23 0.69 2.64 -14.62
CA LEU A 23 1.86 2.99 -13.83
C LEU A 23 3.16 2.91 -14.61
N SER A 24 3.24 2.03 -15.61
CA SER A 24 4.43 1.84 -16.45
C SER A 24 4.81 3.09 -17.24
N GLU A 25 3.85 3.98 -17.52
CA GLU A 25 4.08 5.27 -18.20
C GLU A 25 5.00 6.20 -17.40
N TYR A 26 5.02 6.08 -16.08
CA TYR A 26 5.91 6.88 -15.21
C TYR A 26 7.36 6.40 -15.22
N GLY A 27 7.63 5.20 -15.73
CA GLY A 27 8.97 4.65 -15.82
C GLY A 27 9.63 4.31 -14.49
N PHE A 28 8.90 4.27 -13.38
CA PHE A 28 9.39 3.88 -12.06
C PHE A 28 9.29 2.36 -11.83
N PRO A 29 10.10 1.80 -10.90
CA PRO A 29 9.88 0.43 -10.43
C PRO A 29 8.49 0.22 -9.84
N ILE A 30 7.89 -0.93 -10.13
CA ILE A 30 6.56 -1.33 -9.63
C ILE A 30 6.73 -2.61 -8.81
N ILE A 31 6.53 -2.51 -7.51
CA ILE A 31 6.62 -3.63 -6.59
C ILE A 31 5.21 -4.19 -6.41
N VAL A 32 4.99 -5.38 -6.92
CA VAL A 32 3.74 -6.13 -6.73
C VAL A 32 3.92 -7.08 -5.57
N VAL A 33 3.07 -6.99 -4.56
CA VAL A 33 3.13 -7.90 -3.41
C VAL A 33 1.97 -8.88 -3.48
N ASP A 34 2.29 -10.13 -3.84
CA ASP A 34 1.37 -11.26 -3.79
C ASP A 34 1.12 -11.65 -2.33
N ASP A 35 -0.03 -11.28 -1.77
CA ASP A 35 -0.38 -11.57 -0.37
C ASP A 35 -0.96 -12.98 -0.19
N GLY A 36 -0.31 -13.99 -0.77
CA GLY A 36 -0.68 -15.40 -0.65
C GLY A 36 -1.95 -15.73 -1.43
N ASN A 37 -1.97 -15.36 -2.70
CA ASN A 37 -3.05 -15.63 -3.63
C ASN A 37 -3.17 -17.13 -3.98
N ASP A 38 -4.32 -17.50 -4.54
CA ASP A 38 -4.52 -18.77 -5.21
C ASP A 38 -3.77 -18.86 -6.56
N GLU A 39 -3.72 -20.06 -7.15
CA GLU A 39 -2.98 -20.30 -8.38
C GLU A 39 -3.52 -19.49 -9.59
N ILE A 40 -4.81 -19.17 -9.60
CA ILE A 40 -5.40 -18.37 -10.70
C ILE A 40 -4.87 -16.93 -10.62
N ASN A 41 -4.90 -16.32 -9.46
CA ASN A 41 -4.41 -14.96 -9.27
C ASN A 41 -2.88 -14.89 -9.41
N LYS A 42 -2.13 -15.90 -8.96
CA LYS A 42 -0.68 -15.99 -9.17
C LYS A 42 -0.31 -16.04 -10.65
N LYS A 43 -1.10 -16.72 -11.48
CA LYS A 43 -0.89 -16.74 -12.93
C LYS A 43 -0.95 -15.33 -13.52
N PHE A 44 -1.96 -14.53 -13.18
CA PHE A 44 -2.04 -13.13 -13.63
C PHE A 44 -0.85 -12.30 -13.15
N ILE A 45 -0.42 -12.48 -11.90
CA ILE A 45 0.76 -11.79 -11.36
C ILE A 45 2.02 -12.15 -12.13
N SER A 46 2.23 -13.45 -12.41
CA SER A 46 3.37 -13.92 -13.19
C SER A 46 3.36 -13.42 -14.65
N GLU A 47 2.21 -13.37 -15.29
CA GLU A 47 2.06 -12.81 -16.64
C GLU A 47 2.44 -11.31 -16.66
N VAL A 48 2.04 -10.56 -15.67
CA VAL A 48 2.39 -9.15 -15.52
C VAL A 48 3.89 -8.98 -15.29
N GLU A 49 4.52 -9.77 -14.42
CA GLU A 49 5.96 -9.74 -14.17
C GLU A 49 6.77 -10.01 -15.45
N GLN A 50 6.36 -10.99 -16.24
CA GLN A 50 7.03 -11.33 -17.50
C GLN A 50 6.87 -10.23 -18.57
N LYS A 51 5.73 -9.54 -18.57
CA LYS A 51 5.40 -8.54 -19.59
C LYS A 51 6.04 -7.18 -19.33
N TYR A 52 6.22 -6.78 -18.07
CA TYR A 52 6.66 -5.46 -17.69
C TYR A 52 8.02 -5.52 -16.97
N SER A 53 9.09 -5.11 -17.64
CA SER A 53 10.47 -5.25 -17.15
C SER A 53 10.78 -4.49 -15.85
N LYS A 54 9.95 -3.53 -15.45
CA LYS A 54 10.09 -2.76 -14.19
C LYS A 54 9.23 -3.30 -13.06
N VAL A 55 8.48 -4.38 -13.30
CA VAL A 55 7.72 -5.07 -12.26
C VAL A 55 8.64 -6.01 -11.50
N VAL A 56 8.54 -5.97 -10.18
CA VAL A 56 9.23 -6.88 -9.25
C VAL A 56 8.18 -7.48 -8.34
N VAL A 57 8.07 -8.80 -8.30
CA VAL A 57 7.10 -9.50 -7.46
C VAL A 57 7.71 -9.94 -6.14
N VAL A 58 7.00 -9.68 -5.05
CA VAL A 58 7.29 -10.18 -3.71
C VAL A 58 6.17 -11.14 -3.31
N THR A 59 6.47 -12.43 -3.20
CA THR A 59 5.48 -13.45 -2.90
C THR A 59 5.48 -13.84 -1.44
N ARG A 60 4.32 -13.81 -0.80
CA ARG A 60 4.07 -14.26 0.57
C ARG A 60 3.47 -15.68 0.57
N LYS A 61 3.88 -16.49 1.52
CA LYS A 61 3.40 -17.89 1.64
C LYS A 61 1.91 -17.99 1.95
N LYS A 62 1.34 -16.99 2.64
CA LYS A 62 -0.08 -16.95 3.04
C LYS A 62 -0.55 -15.50 3.19
N ASN A 63 -1.84 -15.30 3.04
CA ASN A 63 -2.46 -14.01 3.29
C ASN A 63 -2.17 -13.52 4.72
N GLY A 64 -1.78 -12.28 4.83
CA GLY A 64 -1.50 -11.63 6.09
C GLY A 64 -2.19 -10.27 6.22
N GLY A 65 -2.91 -9.88 5.18
CA GLY A 65 -3.62 -8.61 5.07
C GLY A 65 -2.74 -7.48 4.52
N LYS A 66 -3.41 -6.47 4.01
CA LYS A 66 -2.83 -5.32 3.29
C LYS A 66 -1.65 -4.68 4.03
N GLY A 67 -1.76 -4.49 5.35
CA GLY A 67 -0.68 -3.87 6.14
C GLY A 67 0.62 -4.67 6.11
N LYS A 68 0.53 -6.01 6.22
CA LYS A 68 1.73 -6.87 6.14
C LYS A 68 2.29 -6.91 4.72
N ALA A 69 1.42 -6.93 3.70
CA ALA A 69 1.85 -6.84 2.31
C ALA A 69 2.57 -5.51 2.05
N MET A 70 2.05 -4.38 2.56
CA MET A 70 2.73 -3.10 2.47
C MET A 70 4.10 -3.10 3.15
N ASN A 71 4.23 -3.71 4.34
CA ASN A 71 5.52 -3.81 5.02
C ASN A 71 6.55 -4.56 4.16
N ASP A 72 6.15 -5.65 3.48
CA ASP A 72 7.05 -6.40 2.61
C ASP A 72 7.39 -5.58 1.34
N GLY A 73 6.44 -4.84 0.80
CA GLY A 73 6.66 -3.88 -0.29
C GLY A 73 7.64 -2.76 0.09
N VAL A 74 7.54 -2.22 1.31
CA VAL A 74 8.47 -1.19 1.82
C VAL A 74 9.88 -1.75 2.01
N ARG A 75 10.02 -2.99 2.52
CA ARG A 75 11.34 -3.65 2.61
C ARG A 75 11.98 -3.78 1.23
N LYS A 76 11.19 -4.20 0.24
CA LYS A 76 11.67 -4.31 -1.14
C LYS A 76 12.03 -2.94 -1.74
N ALA A 77 11.24 -1.91 -1.48
CA ALA A 77 11.53 -0.55 -1.91
C ALA A 77 12.85 -0.03 -1.31
N HIS A 78 13.08 -0.31 -0.02
CA HIS A 78 14.34 0.04 0.65
C HIS A 78 15.54 -0.70 0.03
N GLU A 79 15.42 -2.01 -0.26
CA GLU A 79 16.44 -2.81 -0.96
C GLU A 79 16.78 -2.24 -2.35
N LEU A 80 15.79 -1.70 -3.06
CA LEU A 80 15.94 -1.07 -4.37
C LEU A 80 16.48 0.38 -4.29
N GLY A 81 16.74 0.92 -3.10
CA GLY A 81 17.22 2.28 -2.90
C GLY A 81 16.20 3.36 -3.27
N LEU A 82 14.91 3.04 -3.19
CA LEU A 82 13.84 4.01 -3.42
C LEU A 82 13.73 4.96 -2.22
N SER A 83 13.55 6.25 -2.50
CA SER A 83 13.33 7.25 -1.45
C SER A 83 11.86 7.35 -1.05
N HIS A 84 10.95 7.14 -2.01
CA HIS A 84 9.52 7.26 -1.82
C HIS A 84 8.78 6.16 -2.58
N ILE A 85 7.65 5.73 -2.03
CA ILE A 85 6.71 4.84 -2.72
C ILE A 85 5.33 5.44 -2.76
N LEU A 86 4.63 5.23 -3.87
CA LEU A 86 3.20 5.45 -3.97
C LEU A 86 2.48 4.10 -3.90
N GLN A 87 1.67 3.94 -2.85
CA GLN A 87 0.77 2.81 -2.70
C GLN A 87 -0.44 3.02 -3.61
N ILE A 88 -0.83 1.97 -4.32
CA ILE A 88 -2.07 1.93 -5.10
C ILE A 88 -2.70 0.55 -5.00
N ASP A 89 -4.03 0.47 -4.97
CA ASP A 89 -4.74 -0.80 -4.88
C ASP A 89 -4.84 -1.48 -6.26
N SER A 90 -4.87 -2.81 -6.28
CA SER A 90 -4.92 -3.61 -7.51
C SER A 90 -6.30 -3.69 -8.18
N ASP A 91 -7.35 -3.10 -7.57
CA ASP A 91 -8.73 -3.16 -8.05
C ASP A 91 -9.06 -2.20 -9.21
N GLY A 92 -8.13 -1.30 -9.53
CA GLY A 92 -8.28 -0.33 -10.61
C GLY A 92 -9.25 0.84 -10.31
N GLN A 93 -9.67 1.01 -9.06
CA GLN A 93 -10.63 2.07 -8.68
C GLN A 93 -9.95 3.44 -8.48
N HIS A 94 -8.63 3.50 -8.44
CA HIS A 94 -7.89 4.75 -8.27
C HIS A 94 -7.68 5.48 -9.60
N ASP A 95 -7.87 6.79 -9.58
CA ASP A 95 -7.61 7.66 -10.73
C ASP A 95 -6.09 7.87 -10.91
N ALA A 96 -5.51 7.15 -11.87
CA ALA A 96 -4.09 7.26 -12.20
C ALA A 96 -3.70 8.67 -12.69
N GLY A 97 -4.63 9.46 -13.21
CA GLY A 97 -4.40 10.85 -13.60
C GLY A 97 -3.98 11.76 -12.43
N ARG A 98 -4.28 11.36 -11.20
CA ARG A 98 -3.88 12.08 -9.99
C ARG A 98 -2.45 11.82 -9.53
N ILE A 99 -1.79 10.77 -10.04
CA ILE A 99 -0.43 10.39 -9.62
C ILE A 99 0.54 11.55 -9.75
N GLY A 100 0.52 12.27 -10.88
CA GLY A 100 1.40 13.43 -11.10
C GLY A 100 1.29 14.47 -9.98
N HIS A 101 0.07 14.81 -9.58
CA HIS A 101 -0.17 15.75 -8.48
C HIS A 101 0.39 15.24 -7.13
N PHE A 102 0.18 13.95 -6.82
CA PHE A 102 0.74 13.36 -5.59
C PHE A 102 2.26 13.42 -5.55
N LEU A 103 2.91 13.16 -6.69
CA LEU A 103 4.37 13.26 -6.81
C LEU A 103 4.87 14.70 -6.62
N GLU A 104 4.17 15.69 -7.15
CA GLU A 104 4.52 17.12 -6.97
C GLU A 104 4.38 17.55 -5.51
N VAL A 105 3.26 17.21 -4.86
CA VAL A 105 3.06 17.50 -3.43
C VAL A 105 4.13 16.82 -2.58
N SER A 106 4.47 15.56 -2.88
CA SER A 106 5.52 14.82 -2.20
C SER A 106 6.90 15.45 -2.38
N LYS A 107 7.24 15.94 -3.58
CA LYS A 107 8.49 16.66 -3.82
C LYS A 107 8.62 17.92 -2.97
N SER A 108 7.51 18.62 -2.77
CA SER A 108 7.46 19.83 -1.94
C SER A 108 7.46 19.52 -0.44
N ASN A 109 7.10 18.30 -0.04
CA ASN A 109 7.01 17.84 1.35
C ASN A 109 7.66 16.46 1.52
N PRO A 110 9.00 16.33 1.39
CA PRO A 110 9.68 15.04 1.24
C PRO A 110 9.60 14.14 2.48
N GLU A 111 9.36 14.70 3.64
CA GLU A 111 9.26 13.93 4.89
C GLU A 111 7.80 13.58 5.25
N ALA A 112 6.83 14.13 4.52
CA ALA A 112 5.42 13.93 4.82
C ALA A 112 4.85 12.68 4.14
N VAL A 113 3.89 12.05 4.80
CA VAL A 113 2.99 11.07 4.17
C VAL A 113 1.88 11.84 3.45
N ILE A 114 1.80 11.67 2.12
CA ILE A 114 0.76 12.31 1.32
C ILE A 114 -0.41 11.34 1.19
N CYS A 115 -1.57 11.71 1.70
CA CYS A 115 -2.77 10.88 1.67
C CYS A 115 -3.81 11.45 0.70
N GLY A 116 -4.39 10.60 -0.13
CA GLY A 116 -5.59 10.95 -0.87
C GLY A 116 -6.77 11.17 0.07
N TYR A 117 -7.69 12.01 -0.35
CA TYR A 117 -8.98 12.14 0.30
C TYR A 117 -10.08 11.92 -0.75
N PRO A 118 -10.94 10.89 -0.58
CA PRO A 118 -11.97 10.61 -1.57
C PRO A 118 -13.07 11.66 -1.49
N GLU A 119 -13.39 12.25 -2.62
CA GLU A 119 -14.62 12.99 -2.80
C GLU A 119 -15.72 11.98 -3.15
N TYR A 120 -16.77 11.93 -2.34
CA TYR A 120 -17.90 11.05 -2.59
C TYR A 120 -18.97 11.78 -3.36
N ASP A 121 -19.43 11.16 -4.45
CA ASP A 121 -20.66 11.56 -5.09
C ASP A 121 -21.87 11.30 -4.18
N GLU A 122 -22.96 12.05 -4.38
CA GLU A 122 -24.20 11.93 -3.63
C GLU A 122 -24.78 10.49 -3.66
N ASN A 123 -24.37 9.67 -4.63
CA ASN A 123 -24.80 8.27 -4.82
C ASN A 123 -23.93 7.25 -4.09
N ALA A 124 -22.96 7.66 -3.27
CA ALA A 124 -22.09 6.71 -2.58
C ALA A 124 -22.88 5.84 -1.56
N PRO A 125 -22.69 4.51 -1.52
CA PRO A 125 -23.39 3.63 -0.61
C PRO A 125 -23.22 4.05 0.85
N SER A 126 -24.31 4.33 1.55
CA SER A 126 -24.33 4.85 2.94
C SER A 126 -23.57 3.96 3.92
N LYS A 127 -23.57 2.63 3.74
CA LYS A 127 -22.80 1.67 4.55
C LYS A 127 -21.29 1.91 4.46
N ARG A 128 -20.78 2.26 3.27
CA ARG A 128 -19.35 2.54 3.04
C ARG A 128 -18.93 3.85 3.72
N VAL A 129 -19.76 4.86 3.62
CA VAL A 129 -19.54 6.17 4.26
C VAL A 129 -19.58 6.06 5.79
N ASN A 130 -20.53 5.33 6.34
CA ASN A 130 -20.67 5.15 7.79
C ASN A 130 -19.53 4.31 8.39
N GLY A 131 -19.08 3.23 7.72
CA GLY A 131 -17.95 2.44 8.17
C GLY A 131 -16.65 3.26 8.25
N ARG A 132 -16.41 4.16 7.28
CA ARG A 132 -15.26 5.07 7.30
C ARG A 132 -15.33 6.11 8.41
N LYS A 133 -16.52 6.66 8.68
CA LYS A 133 -16.69 7.62 9.79
C LYS A 133 -16.30 6.98 11.13
N VAL A 134 -16.71 5.74 11.37
CA VAL A 134 -16.36 4.99 12.59
C VAL A 134 -14.85 4.74 12.65
N ALA A 135 -14.23 4.28 11.55
CA ALA A 135 -12.77 4.04 11.50
C ALA A 135 -11.97 5.34 11.72
N ASN A 136 -12.38 6.44 11.10
CA ASN A 136 -11.72 7.73 11.26
C ASN A 136 -11.89 8.28 12.69
N ALA A 137 -13.09 8.17 13.30
CA ALA A 137 -13.32 8.55 14.69
C ALA A 137 -12.41 7.76 15.64
N TRP A 138 -12.24 6.46 15.40
CA TRP A 138 -11.33 5.62 16.19
C TRP A 138 -9.87 6.07 16.04
N ILE A 139 -9.43 6.38 14.83
CA ILE A 139 -8.06 6.87 14.60
C ILE A 139 -7.84 8.24 15.27
N HIS A 140 -8.77 9.17 15.16
CA HIS A 140 -8.68 10.45 15.86
C HIS A 140 -8.56 10.26 17.38
N LEU A 141 -9.29 9.28 17.93
CA LEU A 141 -9.21 8.96 19.36
C LEU A 141 -7.83 8.39 19.74
N VAL A 142 -7.29 7.45 18.92
CA VAL A 142 -6.01 6.78 19.21
C VAL A 142 -4.82 7.71 18.98
N THR A 143 -4.87 8.56 17.95
CA THR A 143 -3.77 9.49 17.62
C THR A 143 -3.87 10.81 18.34
N LEU A 144 -5.00 11.11 19.00
CA LEU A 144 -5.33 12.41 19.59
C LEU A 144 -5.14 13.57 18.60
N SER A 145 -5.31 13.30 17.31
CA SER A 145 -5.09 14.24 16.22
C SER A 145 -6.20 14.14 15.16
N ASN A 146 -6.50 15.27 14.53
CA ASN A 146 -7.43 15.37 13.40
C ASN A 146 -6.70 15.48 12.05
N GLU A 147 -5.40 15.26 11.99
CA GLU A 147 -4.60 15.38 10.77
C GLU A 147 -4.91 14.26 9.77
N ILE A 148 -5.23 13.05 10.26
CA ILE A 148 -5.58 11.91 9.42
C ILE A 148 -7.06 11.98 9.09
N LYS A 149 -7.40 12.57 7.94
CA LYS A 149 -8.81 12.71 7.49
C LYS A 149 -9.43 11.40 6.99
N ASP A 150 -8.62 10.50 6.39
CA ASP A 150 -9.06 9.18 5.95
C ASP A 150 -7.96 8.14 6.13
N SER A 151 -8.24 7.14 6.96
CA SER A 151 -7.31 6.05 7.26
C SER A 151 -7.43 4.85 6.31
N MET A 152 -8.50 4.80 5.52
CA MET A 152 -8.84 3.61 4.72
C MET A 152 -8.44 3.71 3.24
N ILE A 153 -8.09 4.92 2.75
CA ILE A 153 -7.72 5.07 1.35
C ILE A 153 -6.38 4.40 1.07
N GLY A 154 -6.33 3.66 -0.05
CA GLY A 154 -5.14 2.94 -0.51
C GLY A 154 -4.25 3.75 -1.44
N PHE A 155 -4.47 5.06 -1.58
CA PHE A 155 -3.72 5.92 -2.48
C PHE A 155 -2.90 6.93 -1.67
N ARG A 156 -1.61 6.59 -1.44
CA ARG A 156 -0.72 7.36 -0.55
C ARG A 156 0.72 7.33 -1.02
N VAL A 157 1.43 8.44 -0.80
CA VAL A 157 2.89 8.47 -0.92
C VAL A 157 3.51 8.40 0.47
N TYR A 158 4.51 7.54 0.60
CA TYR A 158 5.29 7.37 1.83
C TYR A 158 6.77 7.61 1.57
N PRO A 159 7.48 8.34 2.44
CA PRO A 159 8.93 8.27 2.49
C PRO A 159 9.35 6.88 2.99
N VAL A 160 10.26 6.23 2.24
CA VAL A 160 10.64 4.81 2.49
C VAL A 160 11.42 4.66 3.78
N GLU A 161 12.41 5.49 4.03
CA GLU A 161 13.31 5.35 5.17
C GLU A 161 12.60 5.44 6.53
N PRO A 162 11.73 6.44 6.80
CA PRO A 162 10.97 6.48 8.05
C PRO A 162 10.04 5.28 8.22
N TYR A 163 9.38 4.85 7.14
CA TYR A 163 8.48 3.68 7.19
C TYR A 163 9.28 2.41 7.45
N TYR A 164 10.42 2.22 6.75
CA TYR A 164 11.29 1.06 6.95
C TYR A 164 11.81 0.96 8.38
N LYS A 165 12.26 2.08 8.97
CA LYS A 165 12.63 2.12 10.38
C LYS A 165 11.50 1.70 11.29
N LEU A 166 10.30 2.23 11.09
CA LEU A 166 9.12 1.91 11.90
C LEU A 166 8.83 0.40 11.92
N ILE A 167 8.90 -0.29 10.78
CA ILE A 167 8.61 -1.74 10.68
C ILE A 167 9.80 -2.63 11.05
N SER A 168 10.99 -2.06 11.16
CA SER A 168 12.21 -2.78 11.54
C SER A 168 12.46 -2.77 13.04
N TYR A 169 11.90 -1.82 13.79
CA TYR A 169 11.97 -1.79 15.23
C TYR A 169 10.82 -2.61 15.84
N PRO A 170 11.10 -3.54 16.74
CA PRO A 170 10.05 -4.23 17.51
C PRO A 170 9.41 -3.22 18.48
N ILE A 171 8.31 -2.61 18.06
CA ILE A 171 7.60 -1.56 18.84
C ILE A 171 6.94 -2.12 20.10
N LEU A 172 6.68 -3.44 20.16
CA LEU A 172 6.21 -4.15 21.36
C LEU A 172 6.70 -5.61 21.31
N PRO A 173 7.15 -6.20 22.44
CA PRO A 173 7.23 -7.65 22.52
C PRO A 173 5.84 -8.20 22.24
N SER A 174 5.76 -9.21 21.38
CA SER A 174 4.49 -9.85 21.03
C SER A 174 3.74 -10.21 22.32
N ILE A 175 2.57 -9.63 22.55
CA ILE A 175 1.68 -9.94 23.69
C ILE A 175 1.30 -11.45 23.73
N ASN A 176 1.69 -12.22 22.72
CA ASN A 176 1.45 -13.64 22.55
C ASN A 176 2.66 -14.55 22.89
N ALA A 177 3.73 -14.03 23.49
CA ALA A 177 4.71 -14.90 24.12
C ALA A 177 4.04 -15.49 25.39
N LYS A 178 3.39 -16.66 25.27
CA LYS A 178 3.08 -17.48 26.43
C LYS A 178 4.41 -17.74 27.14
N PRO A 179 4.57 -17.41 28.42
CA PRO A 179 5.71 -17.91 29.16
C PRO A 179 5.62 -19.43 29.16
N ASP A 180 6.65 -20.12 28.67
CA ASP A 180 6.81 -21.53 28.87
C ASP A 180 6.97 -21.76 30.39
N ILE A 181 5.87 -22.10 31.03
CA ILE A 181 5.87 -22.55 32.42
C ILE A 181 6.26 -24.03 32.32
N ASN A 182 7.54 -24.30 32.40
CA ASN A 182 8.02 -25.63 32.73
C ASN A 182 7.71 -25.90 34.21
N LEU A 183 6.75 -26.78 34.46
CA LEU A 183 6.54 -27.45 35.75
C LEU A 183 7.36 -28.74 35.79
#